data_d01ba8dfb318fe315ac7c0e49bfe0235
#
_entry.id   d01ba8dfb318fe315ac7c0e49bfe0235
#
_cell.length_a   1.000
_cell.length_b   1.000
_cell.length_c   1.000
_cell.angle_alpha   90.00
_cell.angle_beta   90.00
_cell.angle_gamma   90.00
#
_symmetry.space_group_name_H-M   'P 1'
#
loop_
_entity.id
_entity.type
_entity.pdbx_description
1 polymer ?
#
loop_
_entity_poly.entity_id
_entity_poly.type
_entity_poly.pdbx_seq_one_letter_code
_entity_poly.pdbx_strand_id
1 'polypeptide(L)'
;MRLRPPNTSRLLTSALVGALTSGLAGCEPPDTRIPQQLERPVPLSVLPAAVSPPLAVLPPAPETNPDKVALGNQLFHDTRLSGDGTVSCASCHALDNGGTDSPLKTSVGIGGAVGPINAPTVFNAHWQIKQFWDGRADTLEAQAAGPVENPSEMGAKWEDVITRLKGVPEYVAAFQKAYGGEPTKDHATHAIAEYERTLATPGRFDRFGAGEVAALSDEEREGLALFTKIGCTSCHAGPLLGGQSFEKMGTVREYFKRRGGEVTDADKGRFNVTKAPADMHKFKVPTLRNVALTAPYFHDGYAETLERAVELMAHHQLGRTLTPDETKKIVAFLKALSGENLDAHVKAIQKPPAAVAAAPAEGEPAEEGAVKPAEAATP
;
A
#
# COMPACT_ATOMS: atom_id res chain seq x y z
N MET A 1 60.62 -48.82 11.82
CA MET A 1 60.90 -49.69 12.95
C MET A 1 59.61 -50.41 13.29
N ARG A 2 59.62 -51.71 13.06
CA ARG A 2 58.48 -52.61 13.32
C ARG A 2 58.29 -52.77 14.81
N LEU A 3 57.05 -53.05 15.26
CA LEU A 3 56.74 -54.21 16.15
C LEU A 3 55.21 -54.32 16.33
N ARG A 4 54.75 -55.49 16.00
CA ARG A 4 53.45 -56.12 16.29
C ARG A 4 53.55 -57.00 17.53
N PRO A 5 52.53 -57.75 17.94
CA PRO A 5 51.62 -57.66 19.07
C PRO A 5 51.90 -58.70 20.21
N PRO A 6 51.01 -58.95 21.10
CA PRO A 6 50.42 -60.28 21.10
C PRO A 6 48.93 -60.41 21.51
N ASN A 7 48.44 -61.49 21.07
CA ASN A 7 47.19 -62.21 21.15
C ASN A 7 47.04 -62.95 22.53
N THR A 8 45.80 -63.31 22.84
CA THR A 8 45.24 -64.44 23.62
C THR A 8 44.21 -63.93 24.64
N SER A 9 43.05 -64.53 24.90
CA SER A 9 42.55 -65.90 24.77
C SER A 9 41.04 -65.89 24.91
N ARG A 10 40.42 -66.88 24.36
CA ARG A 10 39.02 -67.31 24.49
C ARG A 10 38.57 -67.56 25.90
N LEU A 11 37.31 -67.29 26.22
CA LEU A 11 36.43 -68.17 27.00
C LEU A 11 34.97 -68.00 26.58
N LEU A 12 34.42 -69.13 26.17
CA LEU A 12 33.03 -69.40 25.89
C LEU A 12 32.26 -69.53 27.23
N THR A 13 31.14 -68.87 27.34
CA THR A 13 30.00 -69.41 28.12
C THR A 13 28.67 -68.98 27.47
N SER A 14 27.87 -69.99 27.25
CA SER A 14 26.53 -69.96 26.66
C SER A 14 25.46 -69.38 27.60
N ALA A 15 24.39 -68.91 27.00
CA ALA A 15 23.00 -68.95 27.42
C ALA A 15 22.38 -67.62 27.81
N LEU A 16 21.48 -67.10 27.10
CA LEU A 16 19.99 -67.17 27.25
C LEU A 16 19.37 -66.25 26.20
N VAL A 17 18.52 -66.81 25.37
CA VAL A 17 17.66 -66.12 24.44
C VAL A 17 16.55 -65.46 25.27
N GLY A 18 16.60 -64.14 25.36
CA GLY A 18 15.49 -63.30 25.81
C GLY A 18 15.08 -62.40 24.67
N ALA A 19 13.99 -62.69 24.02
CA ALA A 19 13.42 -61.83 22.99
C ALA A 19 12.85 -60.55 23.64
N LEU A 20 13.62 -59.44 23.55
CA LEU A 20 13.09 -58.11 23.79
C LEU A 20 12.70 -57.54 22.45
N THR A 21 11.40 -57.52 22.19
CA THR A 21 10.82 -56.72 21.13
C THR A 21 10.97 -55.25 21.48
N SER A 22 11.99 -54.64 20.96
CA SER A 22 12.17 -53.18 21.00
C SER A 22 11.08 -52.58 20.10
N GLY A 23 10.04 -52.05 20.75
CA GLY A 23 9.08 -51.18 20.07
C GLY A 23 9.81 -49.96 19.49
N LEU A 24 9.90 -49.90 18.15
CA LEU A 24 10.20 -48.66 17.46
C LEU A 24 9.07 -47.69 17.79
N ALA A 25 9.29 -46.80 18.74
CA ALA A 25 8.46 -45.61 18.87
C ALA A 25 8.63 -44.80 17.60
N GLY A 26 7.68 -44.98 16.67
CA GLY A 26 7.57 -44.10 15.49
C GLY A 26 7.42 -42.68 15.99
N CYS A 27 8.34 -41.82 15.64
CA CYS A 27 8.10 -40.37 15.70
C CYS A 27 6.97 -40.08 14.73
N GLU A 28 5.72 -40.05 15.21
CA GLU A 28 4.64 -39.42 14.48
C GLU A 28 5.00 -37.98 14.21
N PRO A 29 4.89 -37.50 12.97
CA PRO A 29 5.05 -36.07 12.71
C PRO A 29 4.00 -35.31 13.54
N PRO A 30 4.33 -34.11 14.05
CA PRO A 30 3.38 -33.33 14.85
C PRO A 30 2.08 -33.18 14.08
N ASP A 31 0.96 -33.49 14.76
CA ASP A 31 -0.39 -33.39 14.21
C ASP A 31 -0.63 -31.96 13.70
N THR A 32 -0.56 -31.79 12.39
CA THR A 32 -0.78 -30.51 11.71
C THR A 32 -2.26 -30.21 11.51
N ARG A 33 -3.15 -31.02 12.07
CA ARG A 33 -4.57 -30.75 12.09
C ARG A 33 -4.86 -29.59 13.02
N ILE A 34 -5.30 -28.49 12.44
CA ILE A 34 -5.90 -27.36 13.17
C ILE A 34 -7.07 -27.94 13.98
N PRO A 35 -7.16 -27.66 15.28
CA PRO A 35 -8.30 -28.15 16.06
C PRO A 35 -9.61 -27.73 15.38
N GLN A 36 -10.51 -28.68 15.15
CA GLN A 36 -11.84 -28.49 14.55
C GLN A 36 -12.77 -27.53 15.35
N GLN A 37 -12.25 -26.87 16.38
CA GLN A 37 -13.00 -25.89 17.18
C GLN A 37 -13.36 -24.60 16.44
N LEU A 38 -12.89 -24.39 15.18
CA LEU A 38 -13.23 -23.23 14.36
C LEU A 38 -14.52 -23.41 13.54
N GLU A 39 -15.11 -24.60 13.50
CA GLU A 39 -16.29 -24.89 12.69
C GLU A 39 -17.63 -24.42 13.30
N ARG A 40 -17.64 -23.93 14.55
CA ARG A 40 -18.84 -23.36 15.11
C ARG A 40 -18.93 -21.87 14.79
N PRO A 41 -20.03 -21.40 14.18
CA PRO A 41 -20.26 -19.97 14.03
C PRO A 41 -20.10 -19.29 15.39
N VAL A 42 -19.38 -18.16 15.42
CA VAL A 42 -19.29 -17.36 16.64
C VAL A 42 -20.71 -16.83 16.92
N PRO A 43 -21.31 -17.14 18.07
CA PRO A 43 -22.67 -16.64 18.35
C PRO A 43 -22.68 -15.11 18.28
N LEU A 44 -23.68 -14.52 17.64
CA LEU A 44 -23.85 -13.06 17.52
C LEU A 44 -23.76 -12.32 18.86
N SER A 45 -24.17 -12.96 19.96
CA SER A 45 -24.07 -12.44 21.32
C SER A 45 -22.63 -12.28 21.85
N VAL A 46 -21.65 -12.89 21.17
CA VAL A 46 -20.23 -12.84 21.55
C VAL A 46 -19.45 -11.85 20.68
N LEU A 47 -20.08 -11.29 19.64
CA LEU A 47 -19.44 -10.28 18.79
C LEU A 47 -19.40 -8.95 19.55
N PRO A 48 -18.27 -8.22 19.48
CA PRO A 48 -18.17 -6.93 20.14
C PRO A 48 -19.25 -5.98 19.62
N ALA A 49 -19.93 -5.32 20.53
CA ALA A 49 -20.94 -4.31 20.21
C ALA A 49 -20.32 -2.99 19.73
N ALA A 50 -19.00 -2.88 19.83
CA ALA A 50 -18.21 -1.73 19.40
C ALA A 50 -16.77 -2.16 19.09
N VAL A 51 -16.06 -1.34 18.34
CA VAL A 51 -14.63 -1.53 18.09
C VAL A 51 -13.86 -1.29 19.39
N SER A 52 -12.98 -2.22 19.73
CA SER A 52 -12.13 -2.15 20.93
C SER A 52 -10.66 -2.36 20.57
N PRO A 53 -9.73 -1.94 21.42
CA PRO A 53 -8.30 -2.17 21.18
C PRO A 53 -8.00 -3.65 20.83
N PRO A 54 -7.08 -3.90 19.88
CA PRO A 54 -6.16 -2.92 19.25
C PRO A 54 -6.74 -2.15 18.04
N LEU A 55 -8.01 -2.30 17.70
CA LEU A 55 -8.68 -1.57 16.63
C LEU A 55 -9.27 -0.25 17.12
N ALA A 56 -9.40 0.72 16.23
CA ALA A 56 -10.01 2.02 16.53
C ALA A 56 -10.72 2.59 15.30
N VAL A 57 -11.62 3.55 15.53
CA VAL A 57 -12.24 4.35 14.47
C VAL A 57 -11.28 5.44 14.00
N LEU A 58 -11.52 6.02 12.81
CA LEU A 58 -10.75 7.16 12.33
C LEU A 58 -10.92 8.35 13.29
N PRO A 59 -9.83 9.06 13.62
CA PRO A 59 -9.93 10.34 14.29
C PRO A 59 -10.68 11.37 13.44
N PRO A 60 -11.19 12.45 14.02
CA PRO A 60 -11.67 13.58 13.24
C PRO A 60 -10.60 14.07 12.26
N ALA A 61 -11.02 14.47 11.06
CA ALA A 61 -10.11 15.07 10.08
C ALA A 61 -9.42 16.30 10.72
N PRO A 62 -8.11 16.51 10.43
CA PRO A 62 -7.40 17.66 10.98
C PRO A 62 -7.97 18.97 10.43
N GLU A 63 -7.83 20.03 11.20
CA GLU A 63 -8.13 21.37 10.71
C GLU A 63 -7.13 21.76 9.61
N THR A 64 -7.65 22.33 8.53
CA THR A 64 -6.86 22.73 7.36
C THR A 64 -7.19 24.17 6.96
N ASN A 65 -6.26 24.84 6.28
CA ASN A 65 -6.51 26.15 5.71
C ASN A 65 -7.17 26.02 4.33
N PRO A 66 -8.37 26.56 4.10
CA PRO A 66 -9.11 26.36 2.84
C PRO A 66 -8.39 26.91 1.60
N ASP A 67 -7.59 27.98 1.72
CA ASP A 67 -6.84 28.54 0.60
C ASP A 67 -5.66 27.63 0.23
N LYS A 68 -5.00 27.04 1.22
CA LYS A 68 -3.93 26.06 1.02
C LYS A 68 -4.48 24.76 0.43
N VAL A 69 -5.64 24.29 0.93
CA VAL A 69 -6.33 23.11 0.37
C VAL A 69 -6.70 23.32 -1.09
N ALA A 70 -7.25 24.50 -1.43
CA ALA A 70 -7.61 24.82 -2.81
C ALA A 70 -6.39 24.82 -3.73
N LEU A 71 -5.28 25.43 -3.30
CA LEU A 71 -4.02 25.41 -4.03
C LEU A 71 -3.45 23.99 -4.14
N GLY A 72 -3.48 23.22 -3.06
CA GLY A 72 -3.01 21.83 -3.05
C GLY A 72 -3.80 20.93 -4.00
N ASN A 73 -5.12 21.10 -4.04
CA ASN A 73 -5.98 20.41 -5.02
C ASN A 73 -5.57 20.73 -6.46
N GLN A 74 -5.34 22.01 -6.79
CA GLN A 74 -4.85 22.39 -8.12
C GLN A 74 -3.52 21.70 -8.45
N LEU A 75 -2.54 21.77 -7.55
CA LEU A 75 -1.21 21.19 -7.73
C LEU A 75 -1.25 19.66 -7.87
N PHE A 76 -2.08 18.98 -7.06
CA PHE A 76 -2.24 17.53 -7.10
C PHE A 76 -2.73 17.00 -8.47
N HIS A 77 -3.52 17.80 -9.18
CA HIS A 77 -4.08 17.47 -10.49
C HIS A 77 -3.32 18.09 -11.66
N ASP A 78 -2.26 18.86 -11.40
CA ASP A 78 -1.58 19.63 -12.45
C ASP A 78 -0.37 18.88 -13.03
N THR A 79 -0.45 18.55 -14.31
CA THR A 79 0.63 17.87 -15.03
C THR A 79 1.89 18.73 -15.22
N ARG A 80 1.80 20.05 -15.04
CA ARG A 80 2.96 20.96 -15.06
C ARG A 80 4.00 20.66 -13.99
N LEU A 81 3.68 19.81 -13.01
CA LEU A 81 4.63 19.35 -12.02
C LEU A 81 5.56 18.24 -12.56
N SER A 82 5.24 17.62 -13.71
CA SER A 82 6.12 16.64 -14.35
C SER A 82 7.09 17.26 -15.36
N GLY A 83 8.14 16.54 -15.71
CA GLY A 83 9.20 17.00 -16.61
C GLY A 83 8.70 17.26 -18.02
N ASP A 84 7.79 16.44 -18.51
CA ASP A 84 7.20 16.49 -19.85
C ASP A 84 5.76 17.04 -19.89
N GLY A 85 5.18 17.40 -18.76
CA GLY A 85 3.82 17.94 -18.67
C GLY A 85 2.72 16.91 -18.85
N THR A 86 3.00 15.61 -18.72
CA THR A 86 2.01 14.53 -19.00
C THR A 86 1.44 13.87 -17.75
N VAL A 87 2.13 13.93 -16.60
CA VAL A 87 1.79 13.20 -15.37
C VAL A 87 1.56 14.17 -14.22
N SER A 88 0.54 13.90 -13.41
CA SER A 88 0.26 14.58 -12.14
C SER A 88 0.19 13.55 -10.99
N CYS A 89 0.03 14.00 -9.73
CA CYS A 89 -0.21 13.08 -8.61
C CYS A 89 -1.48 12.24 -8.85
N ALA A 90 -2.54 12.87 -9.38
CA ALA A 90 -3.80 12.21 -9.70
C ALA A 90 -3.67 11.13 -10.79
N SER A 91 -2.60 11.13 -11.59
CA SER A 91 -2.36 10.09 -12.60
C SER A 91 -2.12 8.72 -11.98
N CYS A 92 -1.47 8.67 -10.80
CA CYS A 92 -1.19 7.44 -10.05
C CYS A 92 -2.07 7.31 -8.80
N HIS A 93 -2.75 8.38 -8.40
CA HIS A 93 -3.59 8.44 -7.21
C HIS A 93 -4.98 8.99 -7.52
N ALA A 94 -5.66 8.38 -8.51
CA ALA A 94 -6.99 8.79 -8.94
C ALA A 94 -8.02 8.56 -7.81
N LEU A 95 -8.66 9.64 -7.35
CA LEU A 95 -9.54 9.57 -6.19
C LEU A 95 -10.83 8.77 -6.46
N ASP A 96 -11.31 8.78 -7.69
CA ASP A 96 -12.44 7.95 -8.14
C ASP A 96 -12.06 6.48 -8.36
N ASN A 97 -10.78 6.14 -8.18
CA ASN A 97 -10.24 4.78 -8.30
C ASN A 97 -9.53 4.34 -7.01
N GLY A 98 -10.15 4.59 -5.85
CA GLY A 98 -9.59 4.20 -4.55
C GLY A 98 -8.34 4.97 -4.11
N GLY A 99 -8.01 6.09 -4.77
CA GLY A 99 -6.80 6.87 -4.51
C GLY A 99 -5.51 6.18 -5.00
N THR A 100 -5.63 5.32 -6.02
CA THR A 100 -4.56 4.53 -6.66
C THR A 100 -4.72 4.55 -8.18
N ASP A 101 -3.83 3.85 -8.88
CA ASP A 101 -3.91 3.59 -10.32
C ASP A 101 -4.39 2.16 -10.65
N SER A 102 -5.21 1.56 -9.77
CA SER A 102 -5.83 0.25 -10.02
C SER A 102 -6.41 0.16 -11.44
N PRO A 103 -6.22 -0.94 -12.18
CA PRO A 103 -5.67 -2.24 -11.77
C PRO A 103 -4.16 -2.43 -12.08
N LEU A 104 -3.38 -1.38 -12.21
CA LEU A 104 -1.96 -1.51 -12.53
C LEU A 104 -1.18 -2.16 -11.37
N LYS A 105 -0.27 -3.08 -11.68
CA LYS A 105 0.63 -3.68 -10.67
C LYS A 105 1.64 -2.67 -10.15
N THR A 106 2.12 -1.81 -11.05
CA THR A 106 3.03 -0.70 -10.76
C THR A 106 2.69 0.46 -11.66
N SER A 107 2.93 1.67 -11.19
CA SER A 107 2.58 2.90 -11.90
C SER A 107 3.41 3.12 -13.16
N VAL A 108 2.84 3.89 -14.09
CA VAL A 108 3.52 4.34 -15.32
C VAL A 108 3.72 5.84 -15.22
N GLY A 109 4.99 6.27 -15.23
CA GLY A 109 5.39 7.66 -15.19
C GLY A 109 5.66 8.28 -16.57
N ILE A 110 6.40 9.39 -16.57
CA ILE A 110 6.76 10.13 -17.79
C ILE A 110 7.43 9.23 -18.82
N GLY A 111 7.17 9.51 -20.11
CA GLY A 111 7.76 8.75 -21.22
C GLY A 111 7.42 7.25 -21.20
N GLY A 112 6.41 6.83 -20.45
CA GLY A 112 6.03 5.42 -20.31
C GLY A 112 6.94 4.62 -19.36
N ALA A 113 7.73 5.26 -18.52
CA ALA A 113 8.59 4.60 -17.55
C ALA A 113 7.75 3.81 -16.52
N VAL A 114 8.04 2.53 -16.35
CA VAL A 114 7.33 1.66 -15.40
C VAL A 114 8.02 1.71 -14.05
N GLY A 115 7.27 2.09 -13.01
CA GLY A 115 7.74 2.11 -11.63
C GLY A 115 7.97 0.70 -11.07
N PRO A 116 8.79 0.57 -10.01
CA PRO A 116 9.12 -0.75 -9.45
C PRO A 116 8.15 -1.23 -8.36
N ILE A 117 7.15 -0.42 -7.98
CA ILE A 117 6.32 -0.67 -6.80
C ILE A 117 4.87 -0.22 -7.03
N ASN A 118 3.94 -0.92 -6.39
CA ASN A 118 2.51 -0.59 -6.44
C ASN A 118 2.21 0.73 -5.72
N ALA A 119 1.35 1.56 -6.32
CA ALA A 119 0.93 2.84 -5.74
C ALA A 119 0.00 2.61 -4.53
N PRO A 120 0.40 3.03 -3.32
CA PRO A 120 -0.49 2.97 -2.17
C PRO A 120 -1.57 4.05 -2.27
N THR A 121 -2.73 3.80 -1.67
CA THR A 121 -3.79 4.81 -1.62
C THR A 121 -3.35 6.08 -0.89
N VAL A 122 -3.76 7.25 -1.40
CA VAL A 122 -3.61 8.54 -0.73
C VAL A 122 -4.70 8.80 0.33
N PHE A 123 -5.79 8.02 0.30
CA PHE A 123 -6.82 8.15 1.32
C PHE A 123 -6.28 7.80 2.71
N ASN A 124 -6.61 8.65 3.68
CA ASN A 124 -6.21 8.50 5.07
C ASN A 124 -4.68 8.50 5.31
N ALA A 125 -3.87 8.93 4.34
CA ALA A 125 -2.41 8.88 4.42
C ALA A 125 -1.84 9.74 5.57
N HIS A 126 -2.54 10.80 5.95
CA HIS A 126 -2.13 11.71 7.03
C HIS A 126 -1.87 11.01 8.38
N TRP A 127 -2.63 9.97 8.70
CA TRP A 127 -2.48 9.27 9.98
C TRP A 127 -1.44 8.15 9.97
N GLN A 128 -0.75 7.92 8.87
CA GLN A 128 0.33 6.93 8.81
C GLN A 128 1.60 7.49 9.45
N ILE A 129 2.36 6.63 10.14
CA ILE A 129 3.60 7.04 10.86
C ILE A 129 4.70 7.54 9.93
N LYS A 130 4.72 7.08 8.69
CA LYS A 130 5.64 7.48 7.63
C LYS A 130 4.99 7.25 6.27
N GLN A 131 5.55 7.82 5.22
CA GLN A 131 5.07 7.66 3.86
C GLN A 131 5.98 6.73 3.05
N PHE A 132 5.46 6.21 1.92
CA PHE A 132 6.01 5.12 1.10
C PHE A 132 5.99 3.75 1.81
N TRP A 133 6.17 2.67 1.03
CA TRP A 133 6.25 1.30 1.54
C TRP A 133 7.44 1.08 2.48
N ASP A 134 8.57 1.71 2.18
CA ASP A 134 9.82 1.63 2.94
C ASP A 134 9.92 2.66 4.08
N GLY A 135 9.00 3.61 4.12
CA GLY A 135 8.95 4.66 5.14
C GLY A 135 10.09 5.67 5.04
N ARG A 136 10.55 5.97 3.82
CA ARG A 136 11.65 6.92 3.61
C ARG A 136 11.28 8.37 3.82
N ALA A 137 10.00 8.72 3.82
CA ALA A 137 9.53 10.06 4.13
C ALA A 137 8.76 10.10 5.46
N ASP A 138 9.03 11.13 6.28
CA ASP A 138 8.47 11.27 7.62
C ASP A 138 7.11 11.98 7.61
N THR A 139 6.85 12.79 6.59
CA THR A 139 5.63 13.61 6.48
C THR A 139 5.07 13.55 5.07
N LEU A 140 3.84 14.03 4.88
CA LEU A 140 3.22 14.19 3.55
C LEU A 140 4.02 15.17 2.69
N GLU A 141 4.53 16.27 3.27
CA GLU A 141 5.34 17.25 2.56
C GLU A 141 6.63 16.64 2.00
N ALA A 142 7.31 15.84 2.82
CA ALA A 142 8.51 15.12 2.40
C ALA A 142 8.20 14.06 1.35
N GLN A 143 7.03 13.43 1.41
CA GLN A 143 6.57 12.49 0.41
C GLN A 143 6.29 13.21 -0.91
N ALA A 144 5.50 14.29 -0.91
CA ALA A 144 5.11 15.03 -2.11
C ALA A 144 6.32 15.58 -2.90
N ALA A 145 7.45 15.83 -2.23
CA ALA A 145 8.67 16.29 -2.87
C ALA A 145 9.32 15.22 -3.75
N GLY A 146 9.23 13.94 -3.36
CA GLY A 146 9.99 12.85 -3.98
C GLY A 146 9.56 12.49 -5.41
N PRO A 147 8.27 12.18 -5.67
CA PRO A 147 7.75 11.80 -6.99
C PRO A 147 8.06 12.81 -8.09
N VAL A 148 8.06 14.11 -7.77
CA VAL A 148 8.36 15.18 -8.74
C VAL A 148 9.76 15.01 -9.33
N GLU A 149 10.74 14.63 -8.51
CA GLU A 149 12.14 14.46 -8.94
C GLU A 149 12.47 13.03 -9.39
N ASN A 150 11.58 12.06 -9.17
CA ASN A 150 11.83 10.67 -9.53
C ASN A 150 11.74 10.48 -11.06
N PRO A 151 12.80 10.02 -11.73
CA PRO A 151 12.83 9.87 -13.20
C PRO A 151 11.88 8.82 -13.74
N SER A 152 11.42 7.87 -12.92
CA SER A 152 10.40 6.88 -13.31
C SER A 152 8.98 7.28 -12.92
N GLU A 153 8.78 8.46 -12.33
CA GLU A 153 7.46 9.01 -11.96
C GLU A 153 7.20 10.33 -12.72
N MET A 154 7.58 11.47 -12.16
CA MET A 154 7.32 12.80 -12.75
C MET A 154 8.56 13.45 -13.39
N GLY A 155 9.77 13.05 -13.04
CA GLY A 155 11.05 13.36 -13.70
C GLY A 155 11.35 14.84 -13.91
N ALA A 156 10.87 15.73 -13.06
CA ALA A 156 11.15 17.16 -13.09
C ALA A 156 12.22 17.56 -12.08
N LYS A 157 12.74 18.76 -12.19
CA LYS A 157 13.47 19.43 -11.12
C LYS A 157 12.58 20.47 -10.47
N TRP A 158 12.63 20.58 -9.15
CA TRP A 158 11.80 21.57 -8.45
C TRP A 158 12.04 23.00 -8.89
N GLU A 159 13.29 23.35 -9.27
CA GLU A 159 13.62 24.68 -9.78
C GLU A 159 12.83 25.00 -11.06
N ASP A 160 12.72 24.01 -11.97
CA ASP A 160 11.99 24.15 -13.24
C ASP A 160 10.48 24.22 -12.99
N VAL A 161 9.96 23.40 -12.06
CA VAL A 161 8.54 23.43 -11.65
C VAL A 161 8.19 24.80 -11.08
N ILE A 162 8.98 25.32 -10.14
CA ILE A 162 8.75 26.62 -9.53
C ILE A 162 8.81 27.76 -10.54
N THR A 163 9.74 27.69 -11.49
CA THR A 163 9.84 28.66 -12.58
C THR A 163 8.56 28.65 -13.44
N ARG A 164 8.06 27.47 -13.80
CA ARG A 164 6.79 27.33 -14.53
C ARG A 164 5.61 27.89 -13.75
N LEU A 165 5.49 27.57 -12.45
CA LEU A 165 4.40 28.07 -11.62
C LEU A 165 4.43 29.60 -11.45
N LYS A 166 5.62 30.22 -11.35
CA LYS A 166 5.80 31.67 -11.34
C LYS A 166 5.39 32.35 -12.66
N GLY A 167 5.49 31.62 -13.77
CA GLY A 167 5.03 32.10 -15.08
C GLY A 167 3.49 32.09 -15.25
N VAL A 168 2.72 31.54 -14.28
CA VAL A 168 1.28 31.43 -14.34
C VAL A 168 0.64 32.39 -13.33
N PRO A 169 0.00 33.50 -13.79
CA PRO A 169 -0.54 34.54 -12.90
C PRO A 169 -1.52 34.00 -11.84
N GLU A 170 -2.33 33.00 -12.20
CA GLU A 170 -3.30 32.36 -11.31
C GLU A 170 -2.61 31.64 -10.15
N TYR A 171 -1.47 30.96 -10.41
CA TYR A 171 -0.68 30.36 -9.34
C TYR A 171 -0.02 31.42 -8.47
N VAL A 172 0.56 32.48 -9.04
CA VAL A 172 1.13 33.57 -8.27
C VAL A 172 0.08 34.15 -7.31
N ALA A 173 -1.13 34.41 -7.80
CA ALA A 173 -2.24 34.91 -6.98
C ALA A 173 -2.65 33.88 -5.88
N ALA A 174 -2.73 32.60 -6.22
CA ALA A 174 -3.10 31.54 -5.27
C ALA A 174 -2.05 31.37 -4.18
N PHE A 175 -0.74 31.37 -4.52
CA PHE A 175 0.33 31.33 -3.53
C PHE A 175 0.36 32.58 -2.66
N GLN A 176 0.16 33.77 -3.25
CA GLN A 176 0.04 35.01 -2.50
C GLN A 176 -1.11 34.94 -1.47
N LYS A 177 -2.26 34.39 -1.86
CA LYS A 177 -3.42 34.25 -0.98
C LYS A 177 -3.17 33.23 0.14
N ALA A 178 -2.57 32.09 -0.18
CA ALA A 178 -2.38 30.98 0.75
C ALA A 178 -1.19 31.17 1.70
N TYR A 179 -0.14 31.86 1.23
CA TYR A 179 1.15 31.97 1.96
C TYR A 179 1.68 33.40 2.09
N GLY A 180 1.09 34.39 1.44
CA GLY A 180 1.57 35.77 1.45
C GLY A 180 2.84 36.00 0.63
N GLY A 181 3.18 35.10 -0.32
CA GLY A 181 4.41 35.15 -1.10
C GLY A 181 4.32 34.40 -2.43
N GLU A 182 5.44 34.38 -3.13
CA GLU A 182 5.57 33.68 -4.42
C GLU A 182 5.63 32.14 -4.27
N PRO A 183 5.44 31.38 -5.39
CA PRO A 183 5.67 29.94 -5.43
C PRO A 183 7.06 29.52 -4.96
N THR A 184 7.11 28.59 -4.02
CA THR A 184 8.33 27.90 -3.57
C THR A 184 8.06 26.41 -3.47
N LYS A 185 9.12 25.58 -3.47
CA LYS A 185 9.01 24.13 -3.25
C LYS A 185 8.27 23.82 -1.94
N ASP A 186 8.67 24.45 -0.84
CA ASP A 186 8.10 24.20 0.49
C ASP A 186 6.62 24.56 0.54
N HIS A 187 6.22 25.70 -0.04
CA HIS A 187 4.82 26.07 -0.12
C HIS A 187 4.00 25.12 -1.00
N ALA A 188 4.56 24.66 -2.13
CA ALA A 188 3.87 23.73 -3.03
C ALA A 188 3.66 22.36 -2.36
N THR A 189 4.70 21.79 -1.76
CA THR A 189 4.60 20.50 -1.06
C THR A 189 3.70 20.58 0.18
N HIS A 190 3.74 21.69 0.93
CA HIS A 190 2.84 21.91 2.05
C HIS A 190 1.38 22.07 1.60
N ALA A 191 1.11 22.77 0.47
CA ALA A 191 -0.24 22.89 -0.07
C ALA A 191 -0.80 21.51 -0.51
N ILE A 192 0.00 20.69 -1.19
CA ILE A 192 -0.37 19.31 -1.54
C ILE A 192 -0.68 18.52 -0.27
N ALA A 193 0.15 18.59 0.76
CA ALA A 193 -0.08 17.91 2.03
C ALA A 193 -1.37 18.41 2.75
N GLU A 194 -1.68 19.71 2.71
CA GLU A 194 -2.93 20.26 3.24
C GLU A 194 -4.15 19.70 2.51
N TYR A 195 -4.05 19.53 1.20
CA TYR A 195 -5.10 18.88 0.41
C TYR A 195 -5.23 17.38 0.80
N GLU A 196 -4.13 16.64 0.87
CA GLU A 196 -4.16 15.22 1.24
C GLU A 196 -4.73 14.99 2.65
N ARG A 197 -4.56 15.93 3.60
CA ARG A 197 -5.20 15.87 4.92
C ARG A 197 -6.72 15.90 4.85
N THR A 198 -7.32 16.45 3.81
CA THR A 198 -8.77 16.42 3.60
C THR A 198 -9.29 15.08 3.04
N LEU A 199 -8.40 14.18 2.60
CA LEU A 199 -8.75 12.91 1.99
C LEU A 199 -9.09 11.82 3.04
N ALA A 200 -9.77 12.21 4.12
CA ALA A 200 -10.29 11.31 5.13
C ALA A 200 -11.56 10.60 4.62
N THR A 201 -11.66 9.29 4.83
CA THR A 201 -12.77 8.48 4.31
C THR A 201 -13.45 7.66 5.42
N PRO A 202 -14.16 8.31 6.36
CA PRO A 202 -14.93 7.58 7.36
C PRO A 202 -16.02 6.74 6.70
N GLY A 203 -16.36 5.61 7.31
CA GLY A 203 -17.31 4.68 6.74
C GLY A 203 -18.11 3.89 7.76
N ARG A 204 -18.78 2.82 7.30
CA ARG A 204 -19.63 1.96 8.13
C ARG A 204 -18.91 1.39 9.35
N PHE A 205 -17.65 1.04 9.21
CA PHE A 205 -16.83 0.57 10.34
C PHE A 205 -16.68 1.62 11.45
N ASP A 206 -16.60 2.91 11.09
CA ASP A 206 -16.49 3.99 12.07
C ASP A 206 -17.82 4.19 12.81
N ARG A 207 -18.96 4.12 12.11
CA ARG A 207 -20.30 4.14 12.73
C ARG A 207 -20.53 2.94 13.65
N PHE A 208 -20.08 1.75 13.20
CA PHE A 208 -20.10 0.56 14.07
C PHE A 208 -19.26 0.78 15.33
N GLY A 209 -18.07 1.36 15.21
CA GLY A 209 -17.21 1.70 16.34
C GLY A 209 -17.80 2.76 17.27
N ALA A 210 -18.65 3.65 16.75
CA ALA A 210 -19.42 4.62 17.52
C ALA A 210 -20.68 4.01 18.19
N GLY A 211 -20.92 2.69 18.02
CA GLY A 211 -22.01 1.97 18.67
C GLY A 211 -23.22 1.64 17.78
N GLU A 212 -23.19 2.00 16.48
CA GLU A 212 -24.25 1.63 15.54
C GLU A 212 -24.04 0.18 15.04
N VAL A 213 -24.49 -0.79 15.82
CA VAL A 213 -24.26 -2.22 15.53
C VAL A 213 -24.77 -2.63 14.13
N ALA A 214 -25.89 -2.03 13.69
CA ALA A 214 -26.50 -2.32 12.39
C ALA A 214 -25.69 -1.77 11.19
N ALA A 215 -24.65 -0.95 11.43
CA ALA A 215 -23.76 -0.47 10.38
C ALA A 215 -22.95 -1.60 9.73
N LEU A 216 -22.76 -2.73 10.40
CA LEU A 216 -22.16 -3.93 9.84
C LEU A 216 -23.17 -5.07 9.83
N SER A 217 -23.23 -5.82 8.73
CA SER A 217 -24.01 -7.06 8.62
C SER A 217 -23.46 -8.16 9.55
N ASP A 218 -24.22 -9.23 9.74
CA ASP A 218 -23.79 -10.38 10.54
C ASP A 218 -22.51 -11.02 9.96
N GLU A 219 -22.44 -11.20 8.65
CA GLU A 219 -21.28 -11.77 7.97
C GLU A 219 -20.03 -10.88 8.15
N GLU A 220 -20.18 -9.57 8.08
CA GLU A 220 -19.08 -8.61 8.30
C GLU A 220 -18.59 -8.62 9.75
N ARG A 221 -19.51 -8.76 10.73
CA ARG A 221 -19.16 -8.90 12.14
C ARG A 221 -18.47 -10.24 12.44
N GLU A 222 -18.93 -11.34 11.82
CA GLU A 222 -18.25 -12.63 11.90
C GLU A 222 -16.84 -12.55 11.30
N GLY A 223 -16.69 -11.84 10.18
CA GLY A 223 -15.39 -11.55 9.55
C GLY A 223 -14.46 -10.76 10.46
N LEU A 224 -14.95 -9.71 11.14
CA LEU A 224 -14.21 -8.95 12.13
C LEU A 224 -13.75 -9.83 13.31
N ALA A 225 -14.64 -10.69 13.81
CA ALA A 225 -14.33 -11.61 14.89
C ALA A 225 -13.25 -12.63 14.48
N LEU A 226 -13.33 -13.16 13.26
CA LEU A 226 -12.30 -14.04 12.68
C LEU A 226 -10.97 -13.31 12.49
N PHE A 227 -10.97 -12.13 11.90
CA PHE A 227 -9.80 -11.28 11.69
C PHE A 227 -9.04 -11.05 13.00
N THR A 228 -9.77 -10.79 14.08
CA THR A 228 -9.21 -10.63 15.42
C THR A 228 -8.70 -11.95 15.98
N LYS A 229 -9.54 -13.00 15.94
CA LYS A 229 -9.24 -14.30 16.54
C LYS A 229 -8.03 -15.00 15.94
N ILE A 230 -7.85 -14.91 14.62
CA ILE A 230 -6.72 -15.55 13.93
C ILE A 230 -5.42 -14.76 14.01
N GLY A 231 -5.44 -13.50 14.50
CA GLY A 231 -4.27 -12.72 14.83
C GLY A 231 -3.88 -11.66 13.78
N CYS A 232 -4.75 -11.29 12.83
CA CYS A 232 -4.46 -10.22 11.87
C CYS A 232 -4.21 -8.88 12.56
N THR A 233 -4.90 -8.64 13.69
CA THR A 233 -4.77 -7.42 14.51
C THR A 233 -3.40 -7.25 15.18
N SER A 234 -2.52 -8.25 15.15
CA SER A 234 -1.15 -8.11 15.66
C SER A 234 -0.32 -7.09 14.85
N CYS A 235 -0.63 -6.95 13.54
CA CYS A 235 0.03 -6.01 12.64
C CYS A 235 -0.97 -4.96 12.12
N HIS A 236 -2.20 -5.38 11.81
CA HIS A 236 -3.27 -4.51 11.31
C HIS A 236 -4.09 -3.94 12.47
N ALA A 237 -3.50 -2.98 13.19
CA ALA A 237 -4.07 -2.34 14.38
C ALA A 237 -4.31 -0.84 14.17
N GLY A 238 -4.92 -0.19 15.17
CA GLY A 238 -5.20 1.24 15.19
C GLY A 238 -6.32 1.68 14.25
N PRO A 239 -6.47 2.99 14.03
CA PRO A 239 -7.58 3.55 13.25
C PRO A 239 -7.51 3.23 11.77
N LEU A 240 -6.32 2.95 11.26
CA LEU A 240 -6.09 2.61 9.86
C LEU A 240 -6.10 1.09 9.61
N LEU A 241 -6.18 0.26 10.64
CA LEU A 241 -5.92 -1.17 10.56
C LEU A 241 -4.59 -1.43 9.81
N GLY A 242 -3.55 -0.73 10.21
CA GLY A 242 -2.24 -0.65 9.60
C GLY A 242 -1.66 0.76 9.69
N GLY A 243 -0.61 1.06 8.93
CA GLY A 243 0.04 2.37 8.85
C GLY A 243 0.89 2.75 10.07
N GLN A 244 1.01 1.89 11.08
CA GLN A 244 1.58 2.21 12.39
C GLN A 244 2.84 1.42 12.74
N SER A 245 3.24 0.44 11.94
CA SER A 245 4.43 -0.39 12.16
C SER A 245 5.08 -0.81 10.85
N PHE A 246 6.26 -1.41 10.98
CA PHE A 246 6.98 -2.05 9.88
C PHE A 246 7.12 -3.53 10.18
N GLU A 247 6.61 -4.37 9.28
CA GLU A 247 6.63 -5.81 9.47
C GLU A 247 7.29 -6.52 8.29
N LYS A 248 7.96 -7.64 8.59
CA LYS A 248 8.61 -8.45 7.58
C LYS A 248 7.56 -9.18 6.74
N MET A 249 7.62 -9.05 5.42
CA MET A 249 6.80 -9.85 4.52
C MET A 249 7.25 -11.31 4.56
N GLY A 250 6.35 -12.20 5.03
CA GLY A 250 6.67 -13.61 5.23
C GLY A 250 7.37 -13.90 6.56
N THR A 251 6.79 -13.45 7.67
CA THR A 251 7.32 -13.66 9.03
C THR A 251 7.40 -15.15 9.41
N VAL A 252 6.39 -15.95 9.06
CA VAL A 252 6.31 -17.38 9.38
C VAL A 252 6.76 -18.25 8.21
N ARG A 253 6.37 -17.90 6.99
CA ARG A 253 6.75 -18.62 5.76
C ARG A 253 7.27 -17.64 4.73
N GLU A 254 8.42 -17.92 4.16
CA GLU A 254 9.11 -17.05 3.21
C GLU A 254 8.24 -16.73 1.98
N TYR A 255 7.84 -15.45 1.87
CA TYR A 255 7.01 -14.96 0.77
C TYR A 255 7.75 -14.98 -0.55
N PHE A 256 8.94 -14.36 -0.61
CA PHE A 256 9.71 -14.20 -1.84
C PHE A 256 10.14 -15.51 -2.47
N LYS A 257 10.46 -16.51 -1.63
CA LYS A 257 10.75 -17.87 -2.12
C LYS A 257 9.53 -18.52 -2.80
N ARG A 258 8.33 -18.34 -2.23
CA ARG A 258 7.09 -18.88 -2.80
C ARG A 258 6.63 -18.08 -4.02
N ARG A 259 6.75 -16.76 -3.99
CA ARG A 259 6.43 -15.89 -5.13
C ARG A 259 7.27 -16.30 -6.35
N GLY A 260 8.54 -16.66 -6.13
CA GLY A 260 9.51 -16.92 -7.18
C GLY A 260 10.01 -15.64 -7.84
N GLY A 261 10.78 -15.80 -8.92
CA GLY A 261 11.43 -14.68 -9.60
C GLY A 261 12.61 -14.10 -8.83
N GLU A 262 13.22 -13.08 -9.39
CA GLU A 262 14.31 -12.33 -8.76
C GLU A 262 13.80 -11.43 -7.63
N VAL A 263 14.62 -11.31 -6.57
CA VAL A 263 14.40 -10.33 -5.51
C VAL A 263 14.95 -8.99 -5.98
N THR A 264 14.07 -8.03 -6.18
CA THR A 264 14.40 -6.69 -6.66
C THR A 264 14.83 -5.75 -5.53
N ASP A 265 15.27 -4.55 -5.87
CA ASP A 265 15.53 -3.52 -4.86
C ASP A 265 14.24 -3.09 -4.13
N ALA A 266 13.10 -3.06 -4.80
CA ALA A 266 11.80 -2.79 -4.17
C ALA A 266 11.46 -3.83 -3.09
N ASP A 267 11.81 -5.09 -3.30
CA ASP A 267 11.57 -6.19 -2.36
C ASP A 267 12.37 -6.08 -1.06
N LYS A 268 13.44 -5.30 -1.04
CA LYS A 268 14.26 -5.08 0.17
C LYS A 268 13.55 -4.19 1.19
N GLY A 269 12.57 -3.41 0.78
CA GLY A 269 11.72 -2.58 1.64
C GLY A 269 12.53 -1.61 2.53
N ARG A 270 12.25 -1.62 3.82
CA ARG A 270 12.87 -0.72 4.83
C ARG A 270 14.40 -0.80 4.86
N PHE A 271 14.99 -1.93 4.50
CA PHE A 271 16.46 -2.06 4.39
C PHE A 271 17.05 -1.01 3.45
N ASN A 272 16.34 -0.59 2.41
CA ASN A 272 16.83 0.45 1.50
C ASN A 272 17.09 1.79 2.20
N VAL A 273 16.35 2.06 3.27
CA VAL A 273 16.46 3.29 4.07
C VAL A 273 17.50 3.13 5.18
N THR A 274 17.38 2.07 5.97
CA THR A 274 18.15 1.92 7.21
C THR A 274 19.50 1.23 7.01
N LYS A 275 19.65 0.45 5.94
CA LYS A 275 20.77 -0.47 5.70
C LYS A 275 20.99 -1.51 6.81
N ALA A 276 20.08 -1.60 7.77
CA ALA A 276 20.13 -2.58 8.83
C ALA A 276 19.63 -3.95 8.34
N PRO A 277 20.40 -5.05 8.47
CA PRO A 277 19.99 -6.39 8.02
C PRO A 277 18.64 -6.85 8.61
N ALA A 278 18.34 -6.43 9.84
CA ALA A 278 17.08 -6.75 10.51
C ALA A 278 15.84 -6.12 9.83
N ASP A 279 16.03 -5.14 8.95
CA ASP A 279 14.96 -4.46 8.22
C ASP A 279 14.78 -4.99 6.79
N MET A 280 15.52 -6.05 6.42
CA MET A 280 15.36 -6.71 5.13
C MET A 280 13.94 -7.27 4.98
N HIS A 281 13.30 -6.91 3.86
CA HIS A 281 11.91 -7.30 3.53
C HIS A 281 10.86 -6.78 4.51
N LYS A 282 11.17 -5.77 5.33
CA LYS A 282 10.16 -5.07 6.11
C LYS A 282 9.52 -3.96 5.29
N PHE A 283 8.20 -3.86 5.41
CA PHE A 283 7.41 -2.81 4.80
C PHE A 283 6.53 -2.16 5.87
N LYS A 284 6.21 -0.89 5.69
CA LYS A 284 5.15 -0.29 6.46
C LYS A 284 3.88 -1.12 6.24
N VAL A 285 3.26 -1.58 7.31
CA VAL A 285 1.98 -2.30 7.22
C VAL A 285 0.97 -1.37 6.54
N PRO A 286 0.43 -1.73 5.37
CA PRO A 286 -0.48 -0.85 4.66
C PRO A 286 -1.79 -0.68 5.43
N THR A 287 -2.45 0.45 5.25
CA THR A 287 -3.82 0.63 5.73
C THR A 287 -4.74 -0.41 5.09
N LEU A 288 -5.73 -0.92 5.85
CA LEU A 288 -6.82 -1.71 5.30
C LEU A 288 -8.08 -0.88 5.02
N ARG A 289 -8.06 0.42 5.36
CA ARG A 289 -9.14 1.33 4.92
C ARG A 289 -9.15 1.41 3.40
N ASN A 290 -10.32 1.27 2.80
CA ASN A 290 -10.54 1.24 1.36
C ASN A 290 -9.85 0.07 0.62
N VAL A 291 -9.34 -0.93 1.32
CA VAL A 291 -8.55 -2.01 0.71
C VAL A 291 -9.29 -2.74 -0.41
N ALA A 292 -10.62 -2.82 -0.36
CA ALA A 292 -11.43 -3.44 -1.41
C ALA A 292 -11.38 -2.70 -2.76
N LEU A 293 -10.88 -1.44 -2.78
CA LEU A 293 -10.84 -0.58 -3.96
C LEU A 293 -9.45 -0.51 -4.60
N THR A 294 -8.42 -1.16 -4.01
CA THR A 294 -7.01 -0.90 -4.33
C THR A 294 -6.28 -2.14 -4.87
N ALA A 295 -6.99 -3.01 -5.57
CA ALA A 295 -6.36 -4.14 -6.26
C ALA A 295 -5.42 -3.65 -7.39
N PRO A 296 -4.32 -4.36 -7.68
CA PRO A 296 -3.79 -5.54 -7.00
C PRO A 296 -3.03 -5.20 -5.71
N TYR A 297 -2.76 -6.22 -4.91
CA TYR A 297 -2.28 -6.07 -3.53
C TYR A 297 -0.80 -6.39 -3.38
N PHE A 298 -0.24 -5.93 -2.26
CA PHE A 298 1.16 -5.95 -1.87
C PHE A 298 2.00 -4.91 -2.64
N HIS A 299 3.22 -4.73 -2.19
CA HIS A 299 4.15 -3.76 -2.77
C HIS A 299 4.50 -4.06 -4.25
N ASP A 300 4.32 -5.30 -4.68
CA ASP A 300 4.63 -5.81 -6.03
C ASP A 300 3.38 -6.12 -6.87
N GLY A 301 2.17 -5.86 -6.34
CA GLY A 301 0.92 -6.17 -7.02
C GLY A 301 0.73 -7.67 -7.31
N TYR A 302 1.36 -8.56 -6.54
CA TYR A 302 1.34 -10.00 -6.81
C TYR A 302 -0.03 -10.65 -6.58
N ALA A 303 -0.79 -10.17 -5.62
CA ALA A 303 -2.13 -10.70 -5.35
C ALA A 303 -3.17 -9.89 -6.13
N GLU A 304 -3.80 -10.51 -7.12
CA GLU A 304 -4.74 -9.84 -8.04
C GLU A 304 -6.13 -9.61 -7.41
N THR A 305 -6.51 -10.41 -6.41
CA THR A 305 -7.80 -10.30 -5.73
C THR A 305 -7.64 -10.18 -4.23
N LEU A 306 -8.65 -9.61 -3.55
CA LEU A 306 -8.64 -9.44 -2.11
C LEU A 306 -8.65 -10.80 -1.39
N GLU A 307 -9.39 -11.77 -1.91
CA GLU A 307 -9.42 -13.14 -1.43
C GLU A 307 -8.00 -13.74 -1.46
N ARG A 308 -7.31 -13.56 -2.58
CA ARG A 308 -5.93 -14.04 -2.73
C ARG A 308 -4.96 -13.35 -1.78
N ALA A 309 -5.11 -12.06 -1.56
CA ALA A 309 -4.30 -11.31 -0.59
C ALA A 309 -4.51 -11.83 0.84
N VAL A 310 -5.75 -12.07 1.24
CA VAL A 310 -6.11 -12.62 2.57
C VAL A 310 -5.51 -14.01 2.76
N GLU A 311 -5.63 -14.91 1.78
CA GLU A 311 -5.04 -16.25 1.83
C GLU A 311 -3.51 -16.22 1.97
N LEU A 312 -2.85 -15.37 1.18
CA LEU A 312 -1.39 -15.20 1.22
C LEU A 312 -0.94 -14.61 2.56
N MET A 313 -1.64 -13.61 3.10
CA MET A 313 -1.35 -13.07 4.43
C MET A 313 -1.50 -14.14 5.51
N ALA A 314 -2.60 -14.88 5.53
CA ALA A 314 -2.79 -15.97 6.50
C ALA A 314 -1.68 -17.02 6.38
N HIS A 315 -1.29 -17.38 5.16
CA HIS A 315 -0.25 -18.38 4.92
C HIS A 315 1.15 -17.89 5.34
N HIS A 316 1.54 -16.69 4.91
CA HIS A 316 2.91 -16.21 5.08
C HIS A 316 3.16 -15.55 6.43
N GLN A 317 2.19 -14.81 6.96
CA GLN A 317 2.35 -14.09 8.22
C GLN A 317 1.94 -14.92 9.44
N LEU A 318 0.91 -15.77 9.30
CA LEU A 318 0.34 -16.51 10.43
C LEU A 318 0.56 -18.05 10.34
N GLY A 319 1.12 -18.53 9.22
CA GLY A 319 1.34 -19.97 9.00
C GLY A 319 0.05 -20.78 8.82
N ARG A 320 -1.09 -20.13 8.56
CA ARG A 320 -2.43 -20.74 8.50
C ARG A 320 -2.92 -20.92 7.07
N THR A 321 -3.78 -21.93 6.90
CA THR A 321 -4.59 -22.09 5.70
C THR A 321 -6.04 -21.81 6.11
N LEU A 322 -6.68 -20.86 5.43
CA LEU A 322 -8.08 -20.52 5.67
C LEU A 322 -8.99 -21.45 4.84
N THR A 323 -10.16 -21.74 5.36
CA THR A 323 -11.24 -22.32 4.57
C THR A 323 -11.86 -21.26 3.65
N PRO A 324 -12.54 -21.65 2.55
CA PRO A 324 -13.24 -20.70 1.69
C PRO A 324 -14.26 -19.83 2.44
N ASP A 325 -14.97 -20.39 3.44
CA ASP A 325 -15.92 -19.65 4.28
C ASP A 325 -15.22 -18.60 5.16
N GLU A 326 -14.09 -18.95 5.80
CA GLU A 326 -13.30 -18.01 6.58
C GLU A 326 -12.76 -16.88 5.71
N THR A 327 -12.22 -17.19 4.52
CA THR A 327 -11.76 -16.19 3.56
C THR A 327 -12.90 -15.25 3.17
N LYS A 328 -14.07 -15.79 2.81
CA LYS A 328 -15.26 -15.01 2.43
C LYS A 328 -15.69 -14.04 3.54
N LYS A 329 -15.76 -14.48 4.79
CA LYS A 329 -16.15 -13.64 5.93
C LYS A 329 -15.13 -12.54 6.19
N ILE A 330 -13.83 -12.86 6.17
CA ILE A 330 -12.79 -11.84 6.34
C ILE A 330 -12.86 -10.80 5.21
N VAL A 331 -13.05 -11.23 3.96
CA VAL A 331 -13.20 -10.33 2.81
C VAL A 331 -14.46 -9.47 2.95
N ALA A 332 -15.56 -10.01 3.44
CA ALA A 332 -16.78 -9.23 3.73
C ALA A 332 -16.46 -8.10 4.74
N PHE A 333 -15.77 -8.42 5.84
CA PHE A 333 -15.32 -7.42 6.80
C PHE A 333 -14.40 -6.37 6.14
N LEU A 334 -13.41 -6.77 5.34
CA LEU A 334 -12.50 -5.85 4.68
C LEU A 334 -13.21 -4.91 3.69
N LYS A 335 -14.26 -5.38 3.02
CA LYS A 335 -15.12 -4.54 2.16
C LYS A 335 -15.88 -3.48 2.97
N ALA A 336 -16.24 -3.78 4.23
CA ALA A 336 -16.90 -2.82 5.13
C ALA A 336 -15.97 -1.67 5.60
N LEU A 337 -14.66 -1.76 5.35
CA LEU A 337 -13.67 -0.71 5.65
C LEU A 337 -13.60 0.39 4.58
N SER A 338 -14.40 0.29 3.51
CA SER A 338 -14.51 1.35 2.50
C SER A 338 -15.26 2.57 3.04
N GLY A 339 -14.78 3.76 2.67
CA GLY A 339 -15.45 5.00 3.00
C GLY A 339 -16.88 5.07 2.43
N GLU A 340 -17.79 5.68 3.16
CA GLU A 340 -19.16 5.91 2.69
C GLU A 340 -19.24 7.16 1.82
N ASN A 341 -20.13 7.12 0.81
CA ASN A 341 -20.34 8.23 -0.13
C ASN A 341 -19.06 8.74 -0.78
N LEU A 342 -18.09 7.81 -1.00
CA LEU A 342 -16.78 8.16 -1.53
C LEU A 342 -16.88 8.98 -2.82
N ASP A 343 -17.76 8.59 -3.76
CA ASP A 343 -17.97 9.33 -5.02
C ASP A 343 -18.46 10.76 -4.79
N ALA A 344 -19.39 10.98 -3.85
CA ALA A 344 -19.89 12.31 -3.50
C ALA A 344 -18.80 13.12 -2.79
N HIS A 345 -18.05 12.49 -1.91
CA HIS A 345 -16.92 13.09 -1.19
C HIS A 345 -15.82 13.50 -2.16
N VAL A 346 -15.42 12.60 -3.07
CA VAL A 346 -14.46 12.85 -4.14
C VAL A 346 -14.91 14.00 -5.02
N LYS A 347 -16.16 14.01 -5.48
CA LYS A 347 -16.71 15.11 -6.29
C LYS A 347 -16.70 16.45 -5.55
N ALA A 348 -16.96 16.44 -4.25
CA ALA A 348 -16.93 17.67 -3.43
C ALA A 348 -15.50 18.21 -3.28
N ILE A 349 -14.50 17.34 -3.14
CA ILE A 349 -13.09 17.70 -3.00
C ILE A 349 -12.47 18.07 -4.35
N GLN A 350 -12.82 17.35 -5.42
CA GLN A 350 -12.27 17.55 -6.77
C GLN A 350 -12.83 18.77 -7.49
N LYS A 351 -13.88 19.43 -6.97
CA LYS A 351 -14.40 20.63 -7.63
C LYS A 351 -13.29 21.69 -7.70
N PRO A 352 -12.62 21.85 -8.84
CA PRO A 352 -11.56 22.84 -8.96
C PRO A 352 -12.17 24.22 -8.72
N PRO A 353 -11.46 25.13 -8.04
CA PRO A 353 -11.76 26.54 -8.18
C PRO A 353 -11.68 26.85 -9.68
N ALA A 354 -12.59 27.70 -10.18
CA ALA A 354 -12.79 28.02 -11.59
C ALA A 354 -11.49 28.01 -12.40
N ALA A 355 -11.48 27.18 -13.43
CA ALA A 355 -10.34 26.64 -14.15
C ALA A 355 -9.16 27.61 -14.37
N VAL A 356 -7.98 27.14 -13.96
CA VAL A 356 -6.75 27.47 -14.68
C VAL A 356 -6.79 26.65 -15.97
N ALA A 357 -7.21 27.26 -17.08
CA ALA A 357 -7.22 26.60 -18.37
C ALA A 357 -5.79 26.07 -18.64
N ALA A 358 -5.68 24.81 -19.05
CA ALA A 358 -4.40 24.26 -19.49
C ALA A 358 -3.80 25.19 -20.55
N ALA A 359 -2.59 25.69 -20.30
CA ALA A 359 -1.86 26.40 -21.33
C ALA A 359 -1.64 25.40 -22.48
N PRO A 360 -1.85 25.82 -23.76
CA PRO A 360 -1.56 24.96 -24.89
C PRO A 360 -0.09 24.54 -24.83
N ALA A 361 0.18 23.28 -25.12
CA ALA A 361 1.53 22.76 -25.25
C ALA A 361 2.29 23.62 -26.26
N GLU A 362 3.31 24.35 -25.83
CA GLU A 362 4.22 25.05 -26.76
C GLU A 362 5.02 23.99 -27.50
N GLY A 363 4.75 23.84 -28.79
CA GLY A 363 5.59 23.00 -29.65
C GLY A 363 4.88 22.26 -30.78
N GLU A 364 4.00 22.89 -31.55
CA GLU A 364 3.89 22.47 -32.95
C GLU A 364 5.01 23.18 -33.73
N PRO A 365 5.93 22.44 -34.42
CA PRO A 365 6.85 23.07 -35.36
C PRO A 365 6.02 23.68 -36.51
N ALA A 366 6.28 24.95 -36.80
CA ALA A 366 5.70 25.62 -37.96
C ALA A 366 5.94 24.76 -39.21
N GLU A 367 4.84 24.44 -39.90
CA GLU A 367 4.91 23.84 -41.24
C GLU A 367 5.75 24.77 -42.15
N GLU A 368 6.97 24.34 -42.45
CA GLU A 368 7.79 24.93 -43.48
C GLU A 368 7.11 24.78 -44.82
N GLY A 369 6.80 25.90 -45.48
CA GLY A 369 5.98 26.02 -46.68
C GLY A 369 6.35 25.04 -47.77
N ALA A 370 5.36 24.35 -48.29
CA ALA A 370 5.46 23.49 -49.46
C ALA A 370 5.95 24.30 -50.67
N VAL A 371 7.21 24.03 -51.08
CA VAL A 371 7.76 24.51 -52.37
C VAL A 371 7.00 23.79 -53.48
N LYS A 372 6.24 24.55 -54.29
CA LYS A 372 5.63 24.05 -55.54
C LYS A 372 6.73 23.57 -56.49
N PRO A 373 6.57 22.39 -57.12
CA PRO A 373 7.47 21.97 -58.22
C PRO A 373 7.25 22.85 -59.43
N ALA A 374 8.37 23.32 -60.04
CA ALA A 374 8.37 24.06 -61.31
C ALA A 374 7.94 23.12 -62.43
N GLU A 375 7.01 23.59 -63.27
CA GLU A 375 6.57 22.99 -64.52
C GLU A 375 7.76 22.89 -65.48
N ALA A 376 8.07 21.67 -65.94
CA ALA A 376 9.04 21.44 -67.02
C ALA A 376 8.40 21.72 -68.37
N ALA A 377 8.88 22.72 -69.06
CA ALA A 377 8.60 22.94 -70.47
C ALA A 377 9.37 21.93 -71.30
N THR A 378 8.69 21.20 -72.13
CA THR A 378 9.25 20.34 -73.20
C THR A 378 9.13 21.05 -74.57
N PRO A 379 10.11 20.83 -75.45
CA PRO A 379 10.19 21.51 -76.74
C PRO A 379 9.21 21.00 -77.81
#